data_c3e2d4d6e09eb87650ec036766aa1c02
#
_entry.id   c3e2d4d6e09eb87650ec036766aa1c02
#
_cell.length_a   1.000
_cell.length_b   1.000
_cell.length_c   1.000
_cell.angle_alpha   90.00
_cell.angle_beta   90.00
_cell.angle_gamma   90.00
#
_symmetry.space_group_name_H-M   'P 1'
#
loop_
_entity.id
_entity.type
_entity.pdbx_description
1 polymer ?
#
loop_
_entity_poly.entity_id
_entity_poly.type
_entity_poly.pdbx_seq_one_letter_code
_entity_poly.pdbx_strand_id
1 'polypeptide(L)'
;MVKASPLGSIYTGTVHPGRYVIVVSGDTASVEVAVDTGSSVAGDTLVDLVFLPDVHPLVVDAIISEADLADCRGDALGVVETVTIAAVIDAADAGVKAAAVDVPAVRLADGLGGKGYALFSGDLAEVEAAVDAAVSRGERTDTELRHVIIAQLHDEIRDNLARELRLNYRLARRPGER
;
A
#
# COMPACT_ATOMS: atom_id res chain seq x y z
N MET A 1 17.48 -15.02 -3.39
CA MET A 1 16.05 -15.32 -3.30
C MET A 1 15.66 -16.45 -4.27
N VAL A 2 15.53 -16.24 -5.57
CA VAL A 2 15.07 -17.27 -6.55
C VAL A 2 15.90 -18.55 -6.61
N LYS A 3 17.19 -18.49 -6.25
CA LYS A 3 18.06 -19.68 -6.16
C LYS A 3 17.94 -20.43 -4.82
N ALA A 4 17.36 -19.78 -3.82
CA ALA A 4 17.27 -20.32 -2.48
C ALA A 4 15.97 -21.11 -2.26
N SER A 5 14.88 -20.70 -2.93
CA SER A 5 13.57 -21.30 -2.73
C SER A 5 12.69 -21.11 -3.98
N PRO A 6 11.78 -22.05 -4.29
CA PRO A 6 10.79 -21.89 -5.33
C PRO A 6 9.79 -20.79 -4.93
N LEU A 7 9.62 -19.76 -5.78
CA LEU A 7 8.68 -18.68 -5.59
C LEU A 7 7.52 -18.79 -6.56
N GLY A 8 6.33 -18.39 -6.14
CA GLY A 8 5.16 -18.27 -7.02
C GLY A 8 5.33 -17.12 -8.01
N SER A 9 5.77 -15.95 -7.52
CA SER A 9 6.14 -14.82 -8.37
C SER A 9 7.25 -13.97 -7.74
N ILE A 10 7.93 -13.21 -8.59
CA ILE A 10 8.90 -12.18 -8.18
C ILE A 10 8.78 -10.98 -9.12
N TYR A 11 8.59 -9.82 -8.54
CA TYR A 11 8.59 -8.53 -9.22
C TYR A 11 9.69 -7.67 -8.65
N THR A 12 10.46 -7.03 -9.52
CA THR A 12 11.58 -6.19 -9.09
C THR A 12 11.65 -4.94 -9.93
N GLY A 13 12.05 -3.84 -9.33
CA GLY A 13 12.20 -2.59 -10.06
C GLY A 13 12.83 -1.48 -9.24
N THR A 14 13.27 -0.45 -9.94
CA THR A 14 13.75 0.78 -9.32
C THR A 14 12.59 1.75 -9.10
N VAL A 15 12.60 2.42 -7.96
CA VAL A 15 11.65 3.47 -7.60
C VAL A 15 12.39 4.71 -7.13
N HIS A 16 11.77 5.88 -7.24
CA HIS A 16 12.32 7.12 -6.69
C HIS A 16 12.28 7.09 -5.16
N PRO A 17 13.30 7.69 -4.49
CA PRO A 17 14.55 8.31 -4.95
C PRO A 17 15.74 7.32 -4.94
N GLY A 18 15.84 6.44 -5.94
CA GLY A 18 17.00 5.55 -6.08
C GLY A 18 16.97 4.31 -5.19
N ARG A 19 15.78 3.76 -4.94
CA ARG A 19 15.59 2.50 -4.22
C ARG A 19 15.29 1.38 -5.21
N TYR A 20 15.66 0.17 -4.83
CA TYR A 20 15.31 -1.05 -5.55
C TYR A 20 14.32 -1.87 -4.71
N VAL A 21 13.20 -2.19 -5.28
CA VAL A 21 12.11 -2.93 -4.62
C VAL A 21 12.05 -4.33 -5.17
N ILE A 22 11.87 -5.30 -4.27
CA ILE A 22 11.64 -6.70 -4.60
C ILE A 22 10.36 -7.13 -3.89
N VAL A 23 9.38 -7.58 -4.66
CA VAL A 23 8.14 -8.17 -4.14
C VAL A 23 8.11 -9.62 -4.56
N VAL A 24 7.91 -10.50 -3.60
CA VAL A 24 7.85 -11.95 -3.82
C VAL A 24 6.54 -12.52 -3.28
N SER A 25 6.01 -13.52 -3.94
CA SER A 25 4.85 -14.28 -3.46
C SER A 25 5.05 -15.79 -3.67
N GLY A 26 4.33 -16.59 -2.90
CA GLY A 26 4.39 -18.05 -2.96
C GLY A 26 3.85 -18.67 -1.69
N ASP A 27 4.18 -19.94 -1.45
CA ASP A 27 3.90 -20.55 -0.15
C ASP A 27 4.76 -19.90 0.95
N THR A 28 4.21 -19.84 2.17
CA THR A 28 4.79 -19.11 3.29
C THR A 28 6.24 -19.52 3.58
N ALA A 29 6.54 -20.82 3.62
CA ALA A 29 7.88 -21.30 3.93
C ALA A 29 8.90 -20.96 2.84
N SER A 30 8.51 -21.07 1.57
CA SER A 30 9.37 -20.70 0.44
C SER A 30 9.66 -19.20 0.40
N VAL A 31 8.66 -18.37 0.68
CA VAL A 31 8.83 -16.90 0.74
C VAL A 31 9.74 -16.53 1.93
N GLU A 32 9.53 -17.12 3.10
CA GLU A 32 10.37 -16.87 4.28
C GLU A 32 11.85 -17.15 3.99
N VAL A 33 12.18 -18.33 3.47
CA VAL A 33 13.56 -18.68 3.07
C VAL A 33 14.14 -17.71 2.03
N ALA A 34 13.32 -17.31 1.06
CA ALA A 34 13.76 -16.37 0.04
C ALA A 34 14.05 -14.97 0.62
N VAL A 35 13.17 -14.50 1.52
CA VAL A 35 13.30 -13.21 2.20
C VAL A 35 14.52 -13.19 3.11
N ASP A 36 14.73 -14.21 3.93
CA ASP A 36 15.91 -14.35 4.81
C ASP A 36 17.21 -14.35 4.00
N THR A 37 17.24 -15.11 2.90
CA THR A 37 18.40 -15.11 2.01
C THR A 37 18.62 -13.73 1.37
N GLY A 38 17.54 -13.06 0.95
CA GLY A 38 17.60 -11.75 0.33
C GLY A 38 18.10 -10.67 1.30
N SER A 39 17.58 -10.65 2.52
CA SER A 39 17.98 -9.71 3.57
C SER A 39 19.44 -9.90 3.98
N SER A 40 19.87 -11.16 4.12
CA SER A 40 21.28 -11.49 4.44
C SER A 40 22.25 -10.99 3.35
N VAL A 41 21.86 -11.08 2.08
CA VAL A 41 22.68 -10.58 0.95
C VAL A 41 22.65 -9.06 0.88
N ALA A 42 21.50 -8.43 1.15
CA ALA A 42 21.36 -6.98 1.13
C ALA A 42 22.19 -6.31 2.24
N GLY A 43 22.27 -6.95 3.42
CA GLY A 43 23.04 -6.43 4.55
C GLY A 43 22.70 -4.98 4.87
N ASP A 44 23.72 -4.13 4.99
CA ASP A 44 23.56 -2.70 5.34
C ASP A 44 22.84 -1.86 4.26
N THR A 45 22.58 -2.42 3.07
CA THR A 45 21.81 -1.74 2.02
C THR A 45 20.30 -1.98 2.13
N LEU A 46 19.86 -2.85 3.02
CA LEU A 46 18.46 -3.08 3.30
C LEU A 46 17.87 -1.86 4.01
N VAL A 47 16.89 -1.25 3.38
CA VAL A 47 16.20 -0.06 3.94
C VAL A 47 15.05 -0.48 4.83
N ASP A 48 14.24 -1.43 4.35
CA ASP A 48 13.07 -1.92 5.08
C ASP A 48 12.60 -3.25 4.48
N LEU A 49 11.85 -4.01 5.27
CA LEU A 49 11.35 -5.33 4.91
C LEU A 49 10.04 -5.61 5.64
N VAL A 50 9.07 -6.16 4.91
CA VAL A 50 7.87 -6.77 5.50
C VAL A 50 7.72 -8.19 4.99
N PHE A 51 7.33 -9.09 5.90
CA PHE A 51 6.93 -10.45 5.58
C PHE A 51 5.51 -10.68 6.12
N LEU A 52 4.58 -10.96 5.22
CA LEU A 52 3.17 -11.20 5.52
C LEU A 52 2.81 -12.65 5.14
N PRO A 53 2.71 -13.57 6.12
CA PRO A 53 2.36 -14.97 5.85
C PRO A 53 0.97 -15.14 5.23
N ASP A 54 0.06 -14.23 5.53
CA ASP A 54 -1.35 -14.24 5.09
C ASP A 54 -1.79 -12.81 4.76
N VAL A 55 -1.34 -12.30 3.60
CA VAL A 55 -1.74 -10.97 3.13
C VAL A 55 -3.20 -10.97 2.68
N HIS A 56 -3.96 -9.94 3.07
CA HIS A 56 -5.36 -9.81 2.66
C HIS A 56 -5.48 -9.58 1.14
N PRO A 57 -6.41 -10.26 0.42
CA PRO A 57 -6.55 -10.14 -1.02
C PRO A 57 -6.75 -8.70 -1.51
N LEU A 58 -7.54 -7.88 -0.81
CA LEU A 58 -7.76 -6.47 -1.17
C LEU A 58 -6.47 -5.65 -1.18
N VAL A 59 -5.47 -5.99 -0.37
CA VAL A 59 -4.16 -5.30 -0.40
C VAL A 59 -3.41 -5.65 -1.68
N VAL A 60 -3.43 -6.93 -2.07
CA VAL A 60 -2.80 -7.39 -3.32
C VAL A 60 -3.46 -6.72 -4.53
N ASP A 61 -4.79 -6.71 -4.56
CA ASP A 61 -5.57 -6.09 -5.63
C ASP A 61 -5.28 -4.59 -5.72
N ALA A 62 -5.23 -3.89 -4.58
CA ALA A 62 -4.96 -2.45 -4.52
C ALA A 62 -3.52 -2.06 -4.92
N ILE A 63 -2.56 -2.99 -4.86
CA ILE A 63 -1.19 -2.80 -5.36
C ILE A 63 -1.14 -2.99 -6.88
N ILE A 64 -1.87 -3.96 -7.41
CA ILE A 64 -1.82 -4.36 -8.83
C ILE A 64 -2.73 -3.47 -9.67
N SER A 65 -3.93 -3.18 -9.18
CA SER A 65 -4.94 -2.39 -9.86
C SER A 65 -5.63 -1.46 -8.88
N GLU A 66 -5.74 -0.18 -9.26
CA GLU A 66 -6.52 0.76 -8.47
C GLU A 66 -8.01 0.50 -8.66
N ALA A 67 -8.74 0.37 -7.56
CA ALA A 67 -10.19 0.37 -7.60
C ALA A 67 -10.71 1.80 -7.82
N ASP A 68 -11.85 1.92 -8.54
CA ASP A 68 -12.54 3.19 -8.62
C ASP A 68 -13.15 3.50 -7.24
N LEU A 69 -12.81 4.63 -6.65
CA LEU A 69 -13.40 5.08 -5.40
C LEU A 69 -14.92 5.24 -5.48
N ALA A 70 -15.47 5.43 -6.67
CA ALA A 70 -16.91 5.50 -6.89
C ALA A 70 -17.60 4.16 -6.60
N ASP A 71 -16.89 3.05 -6.74
CA ASP A 71 -17.39 1.70 -6.45
C ASP A 71 -17.19 1.27 -4.99
N CYS A 72 -16.46 2.09 -4.19
CA CYS A 72 -16.18 1.77 -2.80
C CYS A 72 -17.32 2.16 -1.87
N ARG A 73 -17.42 1.42 -0.76
CA ARG A 73 -18.45 1.62 0.28
C ARG A 73 -18.23 2.91 1.06
N GLY A 74 -19.34 3.41 1.61
CA GLY A 74 -19.37 4.46 2.63
C GLY A 74 -18.93 5.84 2.14
N ASP A 75 -19.00 6.81 3.04
CA ASP A 75 -18.69 8.21 2.76
C ASP A 75 -17.36 8.67 3.38
N ALA A 76 -16.77 7.87 4.27
CA ALA A 76 -15.53 8.21 4.92
C ALA A 76 -14.31 7.70 4.11
N LEU A 77 -13.22 8.45 4.22
CA LEU A 77 -11.93 8.11 3.65
C LEU A 77 -10.83 8.22 4.71
N GLY A 78 -10.10 7.14 4.93
CA GLY A 78 -8.86 7.12 5.69
C GLY A 78 -7.66 7.15 4.74
N VAL A 79 -6.68 7.97 5.04
CA VAL A 79 -5.40 8.02 4.33
C VAL A 79 -4.29 7.74 5.32
N VAL A 80 -3.45 6.77 5.02
CA VAL A 80 -2.27 6.42 5.83
C VAL A 80 -1.04 6.53 4.95
N GLU A 81 -0.11 7.41 5.32
CA GLU A 81 1.20 7.59 4.64
C GLU A 81 2.32 7.03 5.52
N THR A 82 3.25 6.32 4.92
CA THR A 82 4.46 5.80 5.57
C THR A 82 5.73 6.21 4.83
N VAL A 83 6.86 6.18 5.52
CA VAL A 83 8.17 6.56 4.95
C VAL A 83 8.77 5.49 4.04
N THR A 84 8.24 4.26 4.05
CA THR A 84 8.73 3.16 3.23
C THR A 84 7.60 2.39 2.57
N ILE A 85 7.92 1.66 1.51
CA ILE A 85 7.01 0.79 0.77
C ILE A 85 6.59 -0.43 1.61
N ALA A 86 7.53 -1.05 2.32
CA ALA A 86 7.23 -2.20 3.15
C ALA A 86 6.24 -1.84 4.26
N ALA A 87 6.45 -0.70 4.90
CA ALA A 87 5.57 -0.20 5.96
C ALA A 87 4.14 0.09 5.49
N VAL A 88 3.94 0.63 4.28
CA VAL A 88 2.56 0.90 3.80
C VAL A 88 1.81 -0.38 3.50
N ILE A 89 2.49 -1.41 2.98
CA ILE A 89 1.86 -2.72 2.75
C ILE A 89 1.45 -3.36 4.08
N ASP A 90 2.32 -3.29 5.09
CA ASP A 90 2.04 -3.81 6.45
C ASP A 90 0.89 -3.06 7.12
N ALA A 91 0.87 -1.73 7.01
CA ALA A 91 -0.19 -0.88 7.54
C ALA A 91 -1.55 -1.13 6.84
N ALA A 92 -1.54 -1.30 5.51
CA ALA A 92 -2.73 -1.60 4.73
C ALA A 92 -3.33 -2.96 5.13
N ASP A 93 -2.48 -3.97 5.29
CA ASP A 93 -2.90 -5.32 5.71
C ASP A 93 -3.48 -5.31 7.13
N ALA A 94 -2.84 -4.60 8.06
CA ALA A 94 -3.36 -4.46 9.41
C ALA A 94 -4.71 -3.76 9.45
N GLY A 95 -4.90 -2.69 8.68
CA GLY A 95 -6.14 -1.93 8.61
C GLY A 95 -7.30 -2.76 8.06
N VAL A 96 -7.12 -3.37 6.90
CA VAL A 96 -8.20 -4.15 6.25
C VAL A 96 -8.57 -5.42 7.02
N LYS A 97 -7.68 -5.98 7.82
CA LYS A 97 -7.98 -7.12 8.70
C LYS A 97 -8.72 -6.72 9.96
N ALA A 98 -8.66 -5.47 10.36
CA ALA A 98 -9.28 -4.97 11.59
C ALA A 98 -10.72 -4.50 11.39
N ALA A 99 -11.12 -4.10 10.18
CA ALA A 99 -12.40 -3.45 9.94
C ALA A 99 -12.96 -3.78 8.54
N ALA A 100 -14.26 -3.59 8.37
CA ALA A 100 -14.96 -3.86 7.11
C ALA A 100 -14.84 -2.67 6.15
N VAL A 101 -13.63 -2.44 5.64
CA VAL A 101 -13.30 -1.35 4.70
C VAL A 101 -12.94 -1.89 3.32
N ASP A 102 -13.09 -1.05 2.30
CA ASP A 102 -12.47 -1.23 0.99
C ASP A 102 -11.09 -0.57 0.99
N VAL A 103 -10.18 -1.11 0.17
CA VAL A 103 -8.81 -0.56 -0.02
C VAL A 103 -8.68 -0.12 -1.48
N PRO A 104 -9.12 1.09 -1.83
CA PRO A 104 -9.12 1.55 -3.23
C PRO A 104 -7.72 1.70 -3.81
N ALA A 105 -6.72 2.01 -3.02
CA ALA A 105 -5.35 2.14 -3.49
C ALA A 105 -4.31 1.86 -2.41
N VAL A 106 -3.23 1.19 -2.81
CA VAL A 106 -1.94 1.15 -2.09
C VAL A 106 -0.86 1.63 -3.05
N ARG A 107 -0.35 2.82 -2.82
CA ARG A 107 0.65 3.45 -3.69
C ARG A 107 2.06 3.24 -3.17
N LEU A 108 2.92 2.78 -4.05
CA LEU A 108 4.28 2.37 -3.74
C LEU A 108 5.29 3.33 -4.39
N ALA A 109 5.82 4.25 -3.62
CA ALA A 109 6.98 5.12 -3.90
C ALA A 109 6.96 5.99 -5.17
N ASP A 110 6.34 5.57 -6.25
CA ASP A 110 6.47 6.23 -7.55
C ASP A 110 5.86 7.65 -7.51
N GLY A 111 6.71 8.66 -7.72
CA GLY A 111 6.34 10.07 -7.56
C GLY A 111 6.18 10.56 -6.11
N LEU A 112 6.44 9.72 -5.09
CA LEU A 112 6.19 10.02 -3.68
C LEU A 112 7.48 10.18 -2.84
N GLY A 113 8.64 10.29 -3.48
CA GLY A 113 9.91 10.43 -2.76
C GLY A 113 10.30 9.21 -1.93
N GLY A 114 9.86 8.01 -2.30
CA GLY A 114 10.14 6.76 -1.60
C GLY A 114 9.13 6.39 -0.51
N LYS A 115 8.15 7.24 -0.25
CA LYS A 115 7.03 6.99 0.66
C LYS A 115 5.99 6.08 0.03
N GLY A 116 5.08 5.55 0.84
CA GLY A 116 3.87 4.90 0.38
C GLY A 116 2.64 5.49 1.05
N TYR A 117 1.47 5.35 0.43
CA TYR A 117 0.22 5.59 1.11
C TYR A 117 -0.83 4.54 0.76
N ALA A 118 -1.73 4.28 1.71
CA ALA A 118 -2.91 3.44 1.55
C ALA A 118 -4.18 4.27 1.78
N LEU A 119 -5.22 3.94 1.04
CA LEU A 119 -6.56 4.50 1.21
C LEU A 119 -7.49 3.43 1.77
N PHE A 120 -8.32 3.82 2.75
CA PHE A 120 -9.40 3.01 3.28
C PHE A 120 -10.72 3.74 3.06
N SER A 121 -11.73 3.07 2.50
CA SER A 121 -13.06 3.65 2.29
C SER A 121 -14.12 2.77 2.95
N GLY A 122 -15.10 3.41 3.59
CA GLY A 122 -16.15 2.70 4.33
C GLY A 122 -17.00 3.65 5.16
N ASP A 123 -17.74 3.08 6.09
CA ASP A 123 -18.42 3.85 7.13
C ASP A 123 -17.38 4.44 8.09
N LEU A 124 -17.67 5.61 8.67
CA LEU A 124 -16.70 6.33 9.50
C LEU A 124 -16.08 5.47 10.60
N ALA A 125 -16.89 4.71 11.33
CA ALA A 125 -16.40 3.87 12.43
C ALA A 125 -15.46 2.74 11.93
N GLU A 126 -15.73 2.18 10.77
CA GLU A 126 -14.88 1.16 10.16
C GLU A 126 -13.55 1.77 9.66
N VAL A 127 -13.62 2.96 9.06
CA VAL A 127 -12.42 3.69 8.62
C VAL A 127 -11.55 4.10 9.82
N GLU A 128 -12.16 4.57 10.92
CA GLU A 128 -11.44 4.86 12.15
C GLU A 128 -10.74 3.62 12.70
N ALA A 129 -11.44 2.49 12.78
CA ALA A 129 -10.87 1.24 13.27
C ALA A 129 -9.72 0.72 12.37
N ALA A 130 -9.86 0.83 11.04
CA ALA A 130 -8.81 0.46 10.10
C ALA A 130 -7.56 1.33 10.24
N VAL A 131 -7.75 2.66 10.35
CA VAL A 131 -6.63 3.60 10.54
C VAL A 131 -5.95 3.39 11.89
N ASP A 132 -6.70 3.20 12.97
CA ASP A 132 -6.15 2.92 14.31
C ASP A 132 -5.33 1.63 14.32
N ALA A 133 -5.78 0.59 13.62
CA ALA A 133 -5.03 -0.65 13.47
C ALA A 133 -3.72 -0.45 12.68
N ALA A 134 -3.76 0.32 11.60
CA ALA A 134 -2.59 0.67 10.82
C ALA A 134 -1.57 1.48 11.65
N VAL A 135 -2.04 2.47 12.40
CA VAL A 135 -1.20 3.29 13.33
C VAL A 135 -0.57 2.40 14.39
N SER A 136 -1.36 1.59 15.08
CA SER A 136 -0.87 0.66 16.11
C SER A 136 0.15 -0.34 15.54
N ARG A 137 0.01 -0.72 14.28
CA ARG A 137 1.00 -1.57 13.59
C ARG A 137 2.30 -0.82 13.38
N GLY A 138 2.24 0.42 12.89
CA GLY A 138 3.40 1.29 12.70
C GLY A 138 4.18 1.52 14.00
N GLU A 139 3.48 1.78 15.10
CA GLU A 139 4.10 1.94 16.43
C GLU A 139 4.86 0.68 16.87
N ARG A 140 4.32 -0.51 16.62
CA ARG A 140 4.99 -1.78 16.96
C ARG A 140 6.22 -2.07 16.11
N THR A 141 6.27 -1.53 14.90
CA THR A 141 7.39 -1.69 13.95
C THR A 141 8.34 -0.51 13.94
N ASP A 142 8.17 0.48 14.84
CA ASP A 142 8.94 1.73 14.91
C ASP A 142 8.97 2.47 13.57
N THR A 143 7.82 2.48 12.89
CA THR A 143 7.65 3.11 11.58
C THR A 143 6.98 4.47 11.71
N GLU A 144 7.59 5.53 11.18
CA GLU A 144 6.95 6.83 11.08
C GLU A 144 5.75 6.73 10.13
N LEU A 145 4.56 7.04 10.66
CA LEU A 145 3.30 6.98 9.95
C LEU A 145 2.53 8.29 10.18
N ARG A 146 1.91 8.80 9.13
CA ARG A 146 0.97 9.92 9.17
C ARG A 146 -0.37 9.47 8.65
N HIS A 147 -1.43 10.00 9.21
CA HIS A 147 -2.78 9.65 8.78
C HIS A 147 -3.73 10.85 8.84
N VAL A 148 -4.80 10.74 8.09
CA VAL A 148 -5.95 11.65 8.15
C VAL A 148 -7.22 10.85 7.87
N ILE A 149 -8.31 11.20 8.54
CA ILE A 149 -9.65 10.67 8.31
C ILE A 149 -10.55 11.81 7.85
N ILE A 150 -11.22 11.60 6.74
CA ILE A 150 -12.23 12.49 6.17
C ILE A 150 -13.57 11.80 6.37
N ALA A 151 -14.35 12.26 7.36
CA ALA A 151 -15.61 11.61 7.75
C ALA A 151 -16.68 11.63 6.67
N GLN A 152 -16.65 12.62 5.80
CA GLN A 152 -17.59 12.76 4.68
C GLN A 152 -16.85 13.29 3.45
N LEU A 153 -16.50 12.39 2.54
CA LEU A 153 -15.78 12.72 1.34
C LEU A 153 -16.74 13.34 0.31
N HIS A 154 -16.42 14.55 -0.15
CA HIS A 154 -17.19 15.24 -1.18
C HIS A 154 -17.09 14.49 -2.51
N ASP A 155 -18.19 14.36 -3.25
CA ASP A 155 -18.26 13.62 -4.52
C ASP A 155 -17.20 14.07 -5.53
N GLU A 156 -16.97 15.38 -5.65
CA GLU A 156 -15.95 15.93 -6.55
C GLU A 156 -14.53 15.47 -6.18
N ILE A 157 -14.24 15.30 -4.89
CA ILE A 157 -12.95 14.77 -4.43
C ILE A 157 -12.88 13.25 -4.70
N ARG A 158 -13.99 12.53 -4.48
CA ARG A 158 -14.12 11.11 -4.80
C ARG A 158 -13.80 10.86 -6.29
N ASP A 159 -14.44 11.61 -7.18
CA ASP A 159 -14.21 11.57 -8.63
C ASP A 159 -12.75 11.93 -9.01
N ASN A 160 -12.14 12.82 -8.26
CA ASN A 160 -10.75 13.20 -8.49
C ASN A 160 -9.77 12.11 -8.06
N LEU A 161 -10.02 11.43 -6.96
CA LEU A 161 -9.19 10.35 -6.45
C LEU A 161 -9.34 9.06 -7.28
N ALA A 162 -10.49 8.85 -7.92
CA ALA A 162 -10.74 7.74 -8.84
C ALA A 162 -9.96 7.84 -10.16
N ARG A 163 -9.33 8.97 -10.44
CA ARG A 163 -8.56 9.22 -11.67
C ARG A 163 -7.06 9.10 -11.40
N GLU A 164 -6.25 9.15 -12.48
CA GLU A 164 -4.79 9.25 -12.37
C GLU A 164 -4.37 10.38 -11.42
N LEU A 165 -3.76 10.05 -10.29
CA LEU A 165 -3.42 11.00 -9.24
C LEU A 165 -2.18 11.84 -9.55
N ARG A 166 -1.37 11.46 -10.55
CA ARG A 166 -0.20 12.25 -10.97
C ARG A 166 -0.66 13.50 -11.69
N LEU A 167 -0.55 14.64 -11.03
CA LEU A 167 -1.07 15.93 -11.50
C LEU A 167 -0.62 16.30 -12.91
N ASN A 168 0.64 16.03 -13.27
CA ASN A 168 1.17 16.32 -14.60
C ASN A 168 0.46 15.53 -15.72
N TYR A 169 0.09 14.28 -15.48
CA TYR A 169 -0.68 13.47 -16.43
C TYR A 169 -2.11 13.97 -16.56
N ARG A 170 -2.70 14.46 -15.46
CA ARG A 170 -4.05 15.03 -15.46
C ARG A 170 -4.10 16.37 -16.21
N LEU A 171 -3.11 17.21 -16.02
CA LEU A 171 -3.02 18.50 -16.71
C LEU A 171 -2.70 18.36 -18.20
N ALA A 172 -2.01 17.28 -18.60
CA ALA A 172 -1.71 16.99 -20.01
C ALA A 172 -2.92 16.44 -20.79
N ARG A 173 -3.90 15.86 -20.10
CA ARG A 173 -5.14 15.37 -20.71
C ARG A 173 -6.11 16.52 -20.90
N ARG A 174 -6.57 16.74 -22.12
CA ARG A 174 -7.63 17.73 -22.41
C ARG A 174 -8.95 17.25 -21.78
N PRO A 175 -9.80 18.18 -21.28
CA PRO A 175 -11.15 17.87 -20.84
C PRO A 175 -11.92 17.16 -21.97
N GLY A 176 -12.32 15.90 -21.73
CA GLY A 176 -13.11 15.12 -22.69
C GLY A 176 -12.42 13.93 -23.36
N GLU A 177 -11.10 13.73 -23.18
CA GLU A 177 -10.42 12.49 -23.56
C GLU A 177 -10.47 11.49 -22.38
N ARG A 178 -11.31 10.44 -22.53
CA ARG A 178 -11.40 9.28 -21.62
C ARG A 178 -10.41 8.21 -22.03
#